data_71472c75286bc879cc9ff064a1f81fd6
#
_entry.id   71472c75286bc879cc9ff064a1f81fd6
#
_cell.length_a   1.000
_cell.length_b   1.000
_cell.length_c   1.000
_cell.angle_alpha   90.00
_cell.angle_beta   90.00
_cell.angle_gamma   90.00
#
_symmetry.space_group_name_H-M   'P 1'
#
loop_
_entity.id
_entity.type
_entity.pdbx_description
1 polymer ?
#
loop_
_entity_poly.entity_id
_entity_poly.type
_entity_poly.pdbx_seq_one_letter_code
_entity_poly.pdbx_strand_id
1 'polypeptide(L)'
;MADILHRIGIKSTSIEDVYRALTTREGLASWWTSNTHGEGNQVGNIIEFRFGAGGFDIKVTELNPPTHVLWEVAEGPEEWIGTTISFELKQDGDYIIILFKHMNWKEPVEFMHHCSTKWAIFLMSLKSLIETGKGTPDPIDVKIDNWN
;
A
#
# COMPACT_ATOMS: atom_id res chain seq x y z
N MET A 1 -6.94 2.49 -20.27
CA MET A 1 -6.60 2.48 -18.85
C MET A 1 -5.63 1.37 -18.56
N ALA A 2 -4.75 1.55 -17.57
CA ALA A 2 -3.74 0.58 -17.24
C ALA A 2 -3.73 0.33 -15.73
N ASP A 3 -3.29 -0.87 -15.33
CA ASP A 3 -3.27 -1.30 -13.93
C ASP A 3 -1.91 -1.87 -13.56
N ILE A 4 -1.48 -1.59 -12.33
CA ILE A 4 -0.32 -2.24 -11.72
C ILE A 4 -0.85 -3.40 -10.88
N LEU A 5 -0.28 -4.59 -11.08
CA LEU A 5 -0.69 -5.80 -10.36
C LEU A 5 0.52 -6.44 -9.70
N HIS A 6 0.36 -6.84 -8.44
CA HIS A 6 1.38 -7.59 -7.72
C HIS A 6 0.74 -8.70 -6.88
N ARG A 7 1.47 -9.80 -6.73
CA ARG A 7 1.10 -10.88 -5.83
C ARG A 7 2.24 -11.10 -4.86
N ILE A 8 1.93 -11.06 -3.55
CA ILE A 8 2.94 -11.30 -2.53
C ILE A 8 2.40 -12.28 -1.50
N GLY A 9 3.28 -13.16 -0.99
CA GLY A 9 2.94 -14.12 0.06
C GLY A 9 3.69 -13.79 1.34
N ILE A 10 2.94 -13.62 2.43
CA ILE A 10 3.47 -13.37 3.77
C ILE A 10 3.30 -14.64 4.59
N LYS A 11 4.40 -15.17 5.12
CA LYS A 11 4.34 -16.37 5.96
C LYS A 11 3.80 -15.99 7.33
N SER A 12 2.53 -16.29 7.54
CA SER A 12 1.81 -15.95 8.76
C SER A 12 0.53 -16.79 8.86
N THR A 13 0.06 -16.99 10.08
CA THR A 13 -1.24 -17.61 10.34
C THR A 13 -2.29 -16.60 10.78
N SER A 14 -1.92 -15.30 10.86
CA SER A 14 -2.83 -14.24 11.31
C SER A 14 -3.14 -13.26 10.21
N ILE A 15 -4.22 -13.53 9.47
CA ILE A 15 -4.73 -12.62 8.45
C ILE A 15 -5.15 -11.27 9.07
N GLU A 16 -5.59 -11.28 10.32
CA GLU A 16 -5.97 -10.06 11.05
C GLU A 16 -4.78 -9.14 11.26
N ASP A 17 -3.58 -9.68 11.53
CA ASP A 17 -2.38 -8.87 11.70
C ASP A 17 -2.00 -8.17 10.39
N VAL A 18 -2.11 -8.87 9.27
CA VAL A 18 -1.85 -8.28 7.96
C VAL A 18 -2.87 -7.19 7.65
N TYR A 19 -4.15 -7.48 7.91
CA TYR A 19 -5.22 -6.51 7.68
C TYR A 19 -5.01 -5.25 8.54
N ARG A 20 -4.61 -5.44 9.80
CA ARG A 20 -4.35 -4.31 10.71
C ARG A 20 -3.19 -3.45 10.20
N ALA A 21 -2.16 -4.05 9.61
CA ALA A 21 -1.04 -3.30 9.03
C ALA A 21 -1.46 -2.44 7.84
N LEU A 22 -2.58 -2.76 7.20
CA LEU A 22 -3.13 -1.99 6.07
C LEU A 22 -4.14 -0.93 6.51
N THR A 23 -4.65 -1.00 7.73
CA THR A 23 -5.78 -0.18 8.16
C THR A 23 -5.52 0.67 9.39
N THR A 24 -4.32 0.63 9.96
CA THR A 24 -3.95 1.47 11.09
C THR A 24 -2.82 2.41 10.71
N ARG A 25 -2.81 3.61 11.31
CA ARG A 25 -1.72 4.57 11.12
C ARG A 25 -0.37 3.94 11.51
N GLU A 26 -0.34 3.25 12.65
CA GLU A 26 0.89 2.61 13.13
C GLU A 26 1.40 1.57 12.13
N GLY A 27 0.52 0.72 11.61
CA GLY A 27 0.89 -0.28 10.61
C GLY A 27 1.43 0.35 9.34
N LEU A 28 0.68 1.29 8.77
CA LEU A 28 1.06 1.98 7.53
C LEU A 28 2.39 2.73 7.70
N ALA A 29 2.60 3.36 8.86
CA ALA A 29 3.85 4.06 9.14
C ALA A 29 5.04 3.10 9.29
N SER A 30 4.79 1.84 9.57
CA SER A 30 5.83 0.84 9.80
C SER A 30 6.28 0.14 8.52
N TRP A 31 5.51 0.22 7.43
CA TRP A 31 5.93 -0.42 6.18
C TRP A 31 5.93 0.51 4.95
N TRP A 32 5.16 1.58 4.94
CA TRP A 32 5.06 2.45 3.76
C TRP A 32 5.83 3.76 3.97
N THR A 33 5.31 4.66 4.79
CA THR A 33 6.05 5.88 5.16
C THR A 33 5.83 6.20 6.62
N SER A 34 6.92 6.50 7.33
CA SER A 34 6.85 6.89 8.73
C SER A 34 6.03 8.17 8.94
N ASN A 35 5.87 8.98 7.89
CA ASN A 35 5.08 10.22 7.91
C ASN A 35 3.67 9.95 7.40
N THR A 36 2.90 9.17 8.16
CA THR A 36 1.52 8.79 7.87
C THR A 36 0.62 9.42 8.92
N HIS A 37 -0.47 10.04 8.48
CA HIS A 37 -1.46 10.68 9.34
C HIS A 37 -2.87 10.17 9.02
N GLY A 38 -3.61 9.81 10.06
CA GLY A 38 -4.97 9.29 9.93
C GLY A 38 -5.04 7.78 10.01
N GLU A 39 -6.23 7.27 10.34
CA GLU A 39 -6.51 5.83 10.41
C GLU A 39 -7.28 5.39 9.18
N GLY A 40 -7.08 4.12 8.79
CA GLY A 40 -7.74 3.55 7.62
C GLY A 40 -8.77 2.48 7.94
N ASN A 41 -9.31 2.46 9.16
CA ASN A 41 -10.19 1.41 9.65
C ASN A 41 -11.68 1.72 9.52
N GLN A 42 -12.03 2.82 8.85
CA GLN A 42 -13.43 3.18 8.60
C GLN A 42 -13.58 3.75 7.20
N VAL A 43 -14.63 3.35 6.51
CA VAL A 43 -15.00 3.91 5.21
C VAL A 43 -15.24 5.41 5.35
N GLY A 44 -14.70 6.19 4.42
CA GLY A 44 -14.78 7.65 4.44
C GLY A 44 -13.58 8.34 5.05
N ASN A 45 -12.75 7.63 5.81
CA ASN A 45 -11.53 8.21 6.38
C ASN A 45 -10.54 8.62 5.31
N ILE A 46 -9.81 9.70 5.59
CA ILE A 46 -8.72 10.18 4.75
C ILE A 46 -7.41 9.85 5.46
N ILE A 47 -6.47 9.24 4.72
CA ILE A 47 -5.12 8.98 5.22
C ILE A 47 -4.16 9.85 4.41
N GLU A 48 -3.29 10.58 5.09
CA GLU A 48 -2.29 11.43 4.47
C GLU A 48 -0.93 10.75 4.55
N PHE A 49 -0.35 10.48 3.38
CA PHE A 49 0.99 9.90 3.27
C PHE A 49 1.94 10.97 2.74
N ARG A 50 3.07 11.16 3.42
CA ARG A 50 4.06 12.16 3.03
C ARG A 50 5.41 11.50 2.80
N PHE A 51 6.08 11.89 1.71
CA PHE A 51 7.38 11.38 1.30
C PHE A 51 8.26 12.60 1.03
N GLY A 52 8.98 13.07 2.06
CA GLY A 52 9.72 14.32 1.95
C GLY A 52 8.75 15.49 1.72
N ALA A 53 8.95 16.25 0.65
CA ALA A 53 8.11 17.41 0.31
C ALA A 53 6.84 17.02 -0.44
N GLY A 54 6.71 15.76 -0.87
CA GLY A 54 5.57 15.28 -1.64
C GLY A 54 4.71 14.31 -0.86
N GLY A 55 3.76 13.70 -1.56
CA GLY A 55 2.89 12.68 -0.98
C GLY A 55 1.53 12.65 -1.65
N PHE A 56 0.61 11.96 -1.00
CA PHE A 56 -0.75 11.81 -1.51
C PHE A 56 -1.71 11.53 -0.36
N ASP A 57 -2.97 11.85 -0.62
CA ASP A 57 -4.07 11.60 0.31
C ASP A 57 -4.96 10.53 -0.29
N ILE A 58 -5.37 9.58 0.53
CA ILE A 58 -6.20 8.46 0.13
C ILE A 58 -7.49 8.48 0.92
N LYS A 59 -8.60 8.23 0.23
CA LYS A 59 -9.89 8.03 0.87
C LYS A 59 -10.20 6.54 0.92
N VAL A 60 -10.57 6.04 2.10
CA VAL A 60 -11.01 4.65 2.26
C VAL A 60 -12.42 4.54 1.70
N THR A 61 -12.61 3.74 0.66
CA THR A 61 -13.91 3.62 -0.03
C THR A 61 -14.63 2.31 0.28
N GLU A 62 -13.90 1.20 0.52
CA GLU A 62 -14.52 -0.06 0.90
C GLU A 62 -13.62 -0.83 1.86
N LEU A 63 -14.24 -1.49 2.83
CA LEU A 63 -13.57 -2.40 3.75
C LEU A 63 -14.43 -3.64 3.94
N ASN A 64 -13.80 -4.81 3.88
CA ASN A 64 -14.43 -6.07 4.25
C ASN A 64 -13.42 -6.86 5.09
N PRO A 65 -13.36 -6.57 6.40
CA PRO A 65 -12.38 -7.21 7.28
C PRO A 65 -12.57 -8.73 7.34
N PRO A 66 -11.51 -9.51 7.35
CA PRO A 66 -10.10 -9.11 7.24
C PRO A 66 -9.51 -9.34 5.84
N THR A 67 -10.31 -9.26 4.77
CA THR A 67 -9.93 -9.73 3.44
C THR A 67 -9.86 -8.67 2.35
N HIS A 68 -10.41 -7.48 2.59
CA HIS A 68 -10.52 -6.49 1.50
C HIS A 68 -10.35 -5.07 1.98
N VAL A 69 -9.52 -4.31 1.26
CA VAL A 69 -9.33 -2.86 1.43
C VAL A 69 -9.34 -2.22 0.06
N LEU A 70 -10.13 -1.17 -0.11
CA LEU A 70 -10.15 -0.37 -1.34
C LEU A 70 -10.00 1.11 -1.00
N TRP A 71 -9.08 1.77 -1.66
CA TRP A 71 -8.80 3.20 -1.51
C TRP A 71 -8.96 3.92 -2.84
N GLU A 72 -9.32 5.20 -2.77
CA GLU A 72 -9.26 6.10 -3.92
C GLU A 72 -8.26 7.21 -3.62
N VAL A 73 -7.38 7.51 -4.58
CA VAL A 73 -6.42 8.61 -4.43
C VAL A 73 -7.15 9.93 -4.66
N ALA A 74 -7.21 10.76 -3.63
CA ALA A 74 -7.92 12.05 -3.65
C ALA A 74 -6.99 13.21 -4.01
N GLU A 75 -5.74 13.18 -3.53
CA GLU A 75 -4.74 14.22 -3.76
C GLU A 75 -3.39 13.57 -3.99
N GLY A 76 -2.50 14.22 -4.74
CA GLY A 76 -1.16 13.69 -4.99
C GLY A 76 -0.68 13.99 -6.40
N PRO A 77 0.23 13.16 -6.93
CA PRO A 77 0.66 13.30 -8.31
C PRO A 77 -0.54 13.26 -9.25
N GLU A 78 -0.52 14.09 -10.29
CA GLU A 78 -1.62 14.19 -11.22
C GLU A 78 -2.02 12.81 -11.79
N GLU A 79 -1.04 11.99 -12.10
CA GLU A 79 -1.27 10.66 -12.66
C GLU A 79 -1.98 9.70 -11.68
N TRP A 80 -1.92 9.99 -10.38
CA TRP A 80 -2.53 9.17 -9.34
C TRP A 80 -3.96 9.59 -8.99
N ILE A 81 -4.30 10.87 -9.17
CA ILE A 81 -5.62 11.39 -8.76
C ILE A 81 -6.73 10.64 -9.49
N GLY A 82 -7.68 10.09 -8.71
CA GLY A 82 -8.79 9.31 -9.25
C GLY A 82 -8.48 7.84 -9.49
N THR A 83 -7.22 7.41 -9.32
CA THR A 83 -6.89 5.99 -9.38
C THR A 83 -7.33 5.29 -8.10
N THR A 84 -7.40 3.96 -8.14
CA THR A 84 -7.81 3.16 -6.97
C THR A 84 -6.71 2.18 -6.61
N ILE A 85 -6.59 1.91 -5.31
CA ILE A 85 -5.62 0.97 -4.77
C ILE A 85 -6.38 -0.06 -3.96
N SER A 86 -6.17 -1.36 -4.24
CA SER A 86 -6.88 -2.41 -3.53
C SER A 86 -5.94 -3.51 -3.04
N PHE A 87 -6.32 -4.09 -1.91
CA PHE A 87 -5.63 -5.23 -1.31
C PHE A 87 -6.67 -6.31 -1.04
N GLU A 88 -6.49 -7.46 -1.68
CA GLU A 88 -7.30 -8.66 -1.40
C GLU A 88 -6.42 -9.66 -0.67
N LEU A 89 -6.87 -10.14 0.49
CA LEU A 89 -6.12 -11.05 1.33
C LEU A 89 -6.80 -12.41 1.38
N LYS A 90 -6.01 -13.48 1.27
CA LYS A 90 -6.53 -14.83 1.45
C LYS A 90 -5.49 -15.72 2.13
N GLN A 91 -5.96 -16.61 2.98
CA GLN A 91 -5.12 -17.63 3.59
C GLN A 91 -4.88 -18.73 2.57
N ASP A 92 -3.63 -19.15 2.41
CA ASP A 92 -3.25 -20.27 1.55
C ASP A 92 -2.14 -21.04 2.27
N GLY A 93 -2.55 -22.08 3.01
CA GLY A 93 -1.63 -22.83 3.84
C GLY A 93 -0.97 -21.95 4.89
N ASP A 94 0.36 -21.94 4.90
CA ASP A 94 1.15 -21.14 5.84
C ASP A 94 1.32 -19.68 5.40
N TYR A 95 0.69 -19.30 4.28
CA TYR A 95 0.85 -17.97 3.72
C TYR A 95 -0.45 -17.19 3.73
N ILE A 96 -0.32 -15.88 3.93
CA ILE A 96 -1.36 -14.92 3.60
C ILE A 96 -0.97 -14.33 2.24
N ILE A 97 -1.78 -14.54 1.23
CA ILE A 97 -1.54 -14.01 -0.10
C ILE A 97 -2.24 -12.66 -0.22
N ILE A 98 -1.49 -11.66 -0.68
CA ILE A 98 -2.05 -10.37 -1.02
C ILE A 98 -2.07 -10.24 -2.54
N LEU A 99 -3.26 -10.00 -3.09
CA LEU A 99 -3.42 -9.59 -4.48
C LEU A 99 -3.58 -8.08 -4.46
N PHE A 100 -2.55 -7.39 -4.91
CA PHE A 100 -2.47 -5.94 -4.89
C PHE A 100 -2.78 -5.38 -6.28
N LYS A 101 -3.54 -4.28 -6.32
CA LYS A 101 -3.84 -3.57 -7.58
C LYS A 101 -3.78 -2.07 -7.35
N HIS A 102 -3.13 -1.37 -8.27
CA HIS A 102 -3.23 0.08 -8.38
C HIS A 102 -3.81 0.36 -9.76
N MET A 103 -5.10 0.62 -9.82
CA MET A 103 -5.93 0.56 -11.04
C MET A 103 -6.32 1.94 -11.55
N ASN A 104 -6.75 1.94 -12.82
CA ASN A 104 -7.40 3.09 -13.46
C ASN A 104 -6.43 4.23 -13.78
N TRP A 105 -5.17 3.91 -14.02
CA TRP A 105 -4.25 4.87 -14.63
C TRP A 105 -4.74 5.17 -16.03
N LYS A 106 -4.78 6.45 -16.41
CA LYS A 106 -5.26 6.85 -17.74
C LYS A 106 -4.37 6.28 -18.85
N GLU A 107 -3.05 6.30 -18.64
CA GLU A 107 -2.05 5.84 -19.59
C GLU A 107 -0.87 5.19 -18.87
N PRO A 108 -0.17 4.24 -19.54
CA PRO A 108 1.03 3.62 -18.95
C PRO A 108 2.26 4.52 -19.15
N VAL A 109 2.29 5.66 -18.47
CA VAL A 109 3.39 6.62 -18.54
C VAL A 109 4.64 6.09 -17.82
N GLU A 110 5.80 6.74 -18.01
CA GLU A 110 7.05 6.31 -17.38
C GLU A 110 6.94 6.26 -15.86
N PHE A 111 6.20 7.19 -15.25
CA PHE A 111 5.99 7.20 -13.81
C PHE A 111 5.31 5.91 -13.31
N MET A 112 4.50 5.26 -14.14
CA MET A 112 3.89 3.98 -13.80
C MET A 112 4.94 2.87 -13.65
N HIS A 113 5.99 2.89 -14.48
CA HIS A 113 7.12 1.95 -14.36
C HIS A 113 7.79 2.11 -13.00
N HIS A 114 8.10 3.35 -12.63
CA HIS A 114 8.71 3.68 -11.34
C HIS A 114 7.82 3.23 -10.18
N CYS A 115 6.54 3.59 -10.21
CA CYS A 115 5.59 3.26 -9.15
C CYS A 115 5.41 1.76 -9.00
N SER A 116 5.41 1.00 -10.10
CA SER A 116 5.29 -0.46 -10.03
C SER A 116 6.46 -1.06 -9.25
N THR A 117 7.68 -0.62 -9.54
CA THR A 117 8.86 -1.11 -8.82
C THR A 117 8.82 -0.69 -7.35
N LYS A 118 8.43 0.56 -7.06
CA LYS A 118 8.31 1.02 -5.67
C LYS A 118 7.22 0.26 -4.91
N TRP A 119 6.10 -0.05 -5.55
CA TRP A 119 5.07 -0.87 -4.92
C TRP A 119 5.62 -2.22 -4.50
N ALA A 120 6.42 -2.87 -5.35
CA ALA A 120 7.05 -4.15 -5.00
C ALA A 120 7.96 -3.98 -3.78
N ILE A 121 8.74 -2.91 -3.72
CA ILE A 121 9.61 -2.61 -2.56
C ILE A 121 8.78 -2.45 -1.28
N PHE A 122 7.71 -1.66 -1.32
CA PHE A 122 6.88 -1.42 -0.14
C PHE A 122 6.08 -2.67 0.27
N LEU A 123 5.64 -3.48 -0.68
CA LEU A 123 4.99 -4.75 -0.36
C LEU A 123 5.97 -5.72 0.31
N MET A 124 7.25 -5.71 -0.10
CA MET A 124 8.28 -6.49 0.60
C MET A 124 8.55 -5.94 2.00
N SER A 125 8.43 -4.63 2.19
CA SER A 125 8.52 -4.01 3.52
C SER A 125 7.39 -4.48 4.43
N LEU A 126 6.16 -4.54 3.91
CA LEU A 126 5.01 -5.08 4.63
C LEU A 126 5.24 -6.55 5.02
N LYS A 127 5.72 -7.35 4.07
CA LYS A 127 6.07 -8.75 4.33
C LYS A 127 7.07 -8.87 5.47
N SER A 128 8.12 -8.07 5.44
CA SER A 128 9.14 -8.06 6.50
C SER A 128 8.56 -7.64 7.85
N LEU A 129 7.68 -6.64 7.85
CA LEU A 129 7.03 -6.18 9.08
C LEU A 129 6.27 -7.33 9.77
N ILE A 130 5.51 -8.08 9.01
CA ILE A 130 4.71 -9.18 9.57
C ILE A 130 5.60 -10.37 9.96
N GLU A 131 6.57 -10.72 9.13
CA GLU A 131 7.40 -11.93 9.35
C GLU A 131 8.49 -11.71 10.40
N THR A 132 9.02 -10.50 10.53
CA THR A 132 10.16 -10.22 11.41
C THR A 132 9.88 -9.15 12.47
N GLY A 133 8.77 -8.45 12.37
CA GLY A 133 8.43 -7.33 13.26
C GLY A 133 8.99 -6.00 12.82
N LYS A 134 9.70 -5.93 11.68
CA LYS A 134 10.34 -4.70 11.22
C LYS A 134 10.21 -4.54 9.71
N GLY A 135 9.59 -3.43 9.29
CA GLY A 135 9.54 -3.01 7.90
C GLY A 135 10.63 -2.00 7.56
N THR A 136 10.62 -1.53 6.31
CA THR A 136 11.55 -0.49 5.81
C THR A 136 10.75 0.62 5.14
N PRO A 137 9.99 1.42 5.92
CA PRO A 137 9.20 2.51 5.36
C PRO A 137 10.10 3.66 4.91
N ASP A 138 9.57 4.55 4.03
CA ASP A 138 10.25 5.80 3.76
C ASP A 138 10.56 6.52 5.09
N PRO A 139 11.73 7.07 5.32
CA PRO A 139 12.83 7.31 4.37
C PRO A 139 13.91 6.22 4.32
N ILE A 140 13.71 5.08 4.99
CA ILE A 140 14.71 4.00 5.01
C ILE A 140 14.45 2.91 3.97
N ASP A 141 13.48 3.11 3.08
CA ASP A 141 13.18 2.19 2.00
C ASP A 141 14.31 2.12 0.97
N VAL A 142 14.33 1.03 0.20
CA VAL A 142 15.30 0.87 -0.88
C VAL A 142 15.02 1.90 -1.96
N LYS A 143 16.05 2.67 -2.34
CA LYS A 143 15.95 3.63 -3.44
C LYS A 143 16.24 2.87 -4.74
N ILE A 144 15.39 3.07 -5.73
CA ILE A 144 15.44 2.24 -6.95
C ILE A 144 15.99 2.96 -8.18
N ASP A 145 15.91 4.30 -8.21
CA ASP A 145 16.36 5.08 -9.35
C ASP A 145 16.61 6.53 -8.95
N ASN A 146 16.77 7.41 -9.95
CA ASN A 146 17.06 8.84 -9.72
C ASN A 146 15.83 9.65 -9.25
N TRP A 147 14.67 9.03 -9.16
CA TRP A 147 13.47 9.65 -8.59
C TRP A 147 13.23 9.23 -7.14
N ASN A 148 13.93 8.29 -6.66
CA ASN A 148 13.88 7.70 -5.34
C ASN A 148 13.77 6.16 -5.50
#